data_b6db1f5b0930e35faeb82839008587ac
#
_entry.id   b6db1f5b0930e35faeb82839008587ac
#
_cell.length_a   1.000
_cell.length_b   1.000
_cell.length_c   1.000
_cell.angle_alpha   90.00
_cell.angle_beta   90.00
_cell.angle_gamma   90.00
#
_symmetry.space_group_name_H-M   'P 1'
#
loop_
_entity.id
_entity.type
_entity.pdbx_description
1 polymer ?
#
loop_
_entity_poly.entity_id
_entity_poly.type
_entity_poly.pdbx_seq_one_letter_code
_entity_poly.pdbx_strand_id
1 'polypeptide(L)'
;MTLSELKSLQKRIDRLRSKRAWLRSNAQNVTLSLSGMPSGSGDSDKLGSTVAQIADIDAEISVLCGKYNAHVKRLSSDVFEEYCILLHIVGGMTWRRIAFEVTGRADTEHSIKKRCQRYSW
;
A
#
# COMPACT_ATOMS: atom_id res chain seq x y z
N MET A 1 -6.66 14.92 5.19
CA MET A 1 -5.66 13.84 5.09
C MET A 1 -4.29 14.37 5.46
N THR A 2 -3.55 13.64 6.26
CA THR A 2 -2.16 13.93 6.58
C THR A 2 -1.24 12.88 5.93
N LEU A 3 0.04 13.18 5.86
CA LEU A 3 1.01 12.22 5.32
C LEU A 3 1.06 10.93 6.14
N SER A 4 0.92 11.04 7.46
CA SER A 4 0.89 9.86 8.35
C SER A 4 -0.31 8.96 8.05
N GLU A 5 -1.49 9.53 7.84
CA GLU A 5 -2.69 8.79 7.48
C GLU A 5 -2.56 8.11 6.11
N LEU A 6 -1.97 8.81 5.15
CA LEU A 6 -1.74 8.27 3.82
C LEU A 6 -0.76 7.09 3.86
N LYS A 7 0.31 7.19 4.63
CA LYS A 7 1.27 6.10 4.84
C LYS A 7 0.64 4.90 5.55
N SER A 8 -0.24 5.14 6.52
CA SER A 8 -0.98 4.09 7.20
C SER A 8 -1.90 3.34 6.23
N LEU A 9 -2.56 4.06 5.34
CA LEU A 9 -3.39 3.49 4.30
C LEU A 9 -2.57 2.60 3.36
N GLN A 10 -1.40 3.08 2.95
CA GLN A 10 -0.50 2.29 2.12
C GLN A 10 0.00 1.02 2.81
N LYS A 11 0.36 1.10 4.08
CA LYS A 11 0.77 -0.07 4.87
C LYS A 11 -0.35 -1.10 4.96
N ARG A 12 -1.58 -0.64 5.12
CA ARG A 12 -2.75 -1.54 5.14
C ARG A 12 -2.93 -2.26 3.81
N ILE A 13 -2.78 -1.53 2.70
CA ILE A 13 -2.82 -2.12 1.35
C ILE A 13 -1.72 -3.17 1.19
N ASP A 14 -0.49 -2.86 1.61
CA ASP A 14 0.65 -3.77 1.51
C ASP A 14 0.44 -5.03 2.34
N ARG A 15 -0.12 -4.90 3.54
CA ARG A 15 -0.47 -6.06 4.39
C ARG A 15 -1.51 -6.96 3.73
N LEU A 16 -2.52 -6.36 3.12
CA LEU A 16 -3.54 -7.11 2.41
C LEU A 16 -2.98 -7.82 1.18
N ARG A 17 -2.08 -7.18 0.45
CA ARG A 17 -1.39 -7.79 -0.69
C ARG A 17 -0.54 -8.98 -0.25
N SER A 18 0.17 -8.85 0.87
CA SER A 18 0.97 -9.93 1.44
C SER A 18 0.10 -11.10 1.89
N LYS A 19 -1.02 -10.81 2.55
CA LYS A 19 -1.99 -11.82 2.98
C LYS A 19 -2.59 -12.55 1.77
N ARG A 20 -2.94 -11.81 0.71
CA ARG A 20 -3.43 -12.39 -0.54
C ARG A 20 -2.41 -13.33 -1.18
N ALA A 21 -1.14 -12.91 -1.25
CA ALA A 21 -0.07 -13.74 -1.79
C ALA A 21 0.10 -15.03 -0.99
N TRP A 22 0.06 -14.93 0.33
CA TRP A 22 0.13 -16.09 1.23
C TRP A 22 -1.04 -17.06 1.02
N LEU A 23 -2.27 -16.54 0.91
CA LEU A 23 -3.45 -17.35 0.67
C LEU A 23 -3.41 -18.03 -0.71
N ARG A 24 -2.95 -17.34 -1.74
CA ARG A 24 -2.76 -17.91 -3.07
C ARG A 24 -1.74 -19.06 -3.06
N SER A 25 -0.63 -18.87 -2.36
CA SER A 25 0.39 -19.89 -2.20
C SER A 25 -0.17 -21.13 -1.50
N ASN A 26 -0.94 -20.94 -0.43
CA ASN A 26 -1.59 -22.02 0.29
C ASN A 26 -2.65 -22.75 -0.55
N ALA A 27 -3.44 -22.01 -1.33
CA ALA A 27 -4.40 -22.60 -2.25
C ALA A 27 -3.72 -23.48 -3.30
N GLN A 28 -2.60 -23.04 -3.86
CA GLN A 28 -1.81 -23.83 -4.80
C GLN A 28 -1.23 -25.08 -4.14
N ASN A 29 -0.73 -24.99 -2.92
CA ASN A 29 -0.20 -26.12 -2.17
C ASN A 29 -1.30 -27.17 -1.88
N VAL A 30 -2.50 -26.72 -1.52
CA VAL A 30 -3.65 -27.60 -1.31
C VAL A 30 -4.02 -28.32 -2.62
N THR A 31 -4.05 -27.60 -3.73
CA THR A 31 -4.33 -28.16 -5.05
C THR A 31 -3.29 -29.22 -5.44
N LEU A 32 -2.01 -28.98 -5.20
CA LEU A 32 -0.92 -29.92 -5.46
C LEU A 32 -1.04 -31.18 -4.58
N SER A 33 -1.42 -31.01 -3.30
CA SER A 33 -1.63 -32.14 -2.39
C SER A 33 -2.82 -33.01 -2.83
N LEU A 34 -3.84 -32.42 -3.39
CA LEU A 34 -5.04 -33.12 -3.85
C LEU A 34 -4.81 -33.98 -5.11
N SER A 35 -3.81 -33.63 -5.92
CA SER A 35 -3.53 -34.32 -7.19
C SER A 35 -3.07 -35.77 -7.03
N GLY A 36 -2.57 -36.17 -5.86
CA GLY A 36 -2.07 -37.51 -5.58
C GLY A 36 -2.92 -38.34 -4.60
N MET A 37 -4.01 -37.80 -4.06
CA MET A 37 -4.79 -38.45 -3.00
C MET A 37 -6.28 -38.38 -3.29
N PRO A 38 -7.05 -39.44 -2.92
CA PRO A 38 -8.52 -39.33 -2.95
C PRO A 38 -8.94 -38.23 -1.97
N SER A 39 -9.58 -37.19 -2.49
CA SER A 39 -9.92 -36.01 -1.70
C SER A 39 -11.10 -36.31 -0.76
N GLY A 40 -10.88 -36.04 0.52
CA GLY A 40 -11.97 -35.89 1.45
C GLY A 40 -12.72 -34.58 1.21
N SER A 41 -13.99 -34.53 1.58
CA SER A 41 -14.85 -33.35 1.42
C SER A 41 -14.29 -32.08 2.13
N GLY A 42 -13.49 -32.22 3.19
CA GLY A 42 -12.92 -31.13 3.95
C GLY A 42 -11.92 -30.30 3.17
N ASP A 43 -11.19 -30.89 2.22
CA ASP A 43 -10.18 -30.19 1.42
C ASP A 43 -10.83 -29.25 0.39
N SER A 44 -11.97 -29.67 -0.18
CA SER A 44 -12.75 -28.84 -1.09
C SER A 44 -13.30 -27.60 -0.38
N ASP A 45 -13.78 -27.75 0.85
CA ASP A 45 -14.30 -26.64 1.67
C ASP A 45 -13.20 -25.64 2.02
N LYS A 46 -11.99 -26.12 2.35
CA LYS A 46 -10.84 -25.26 2.60
C LYS A 46 -10.45 -24.45 1.37
N LEU A 47 -10.42 -25.09 0.21
CA LEU A 47 -10.08 -24.40 -1.04
C LEU A 47 -11.14 -23.35 -1.39
N GLY A 48 -12.43 -23.68 -1.29
CA GLY A 48 -13.53 -22.76 -1.52
C GLY A 48 -13.49 -21.57 -0.55
N SER A 49 -13.22 -21.82 0.73
CA SER A 49 -13.08 -20.77 1.74
C SER A 49 -11.89 -19.87 1.44
N THR A 50 -10.77 -20.43 1.01
CA THR A 50 -9.56 -19.66 0.64
C THR A 50 -9.82 -18.77 -0.57
N VAL A 51 -10.50 -19.28 -1.59
CA VAL A 51 -10.87 -18.50 -2.78
C VAL A 51 -11.80 -17.34 -2.40
N ALA A 52 -12.78 -17.59 -1.53
CA ALA A 52 -13.68 -16.55 -1.04
C ALA A 52 -12.92 -15.46 -0.27
N GLN A 53 -11.97 -15.84 0.58
CA GLN A 53 -11.14 -14.89 1.32
C GLN A 53 -10.27 -14.05 0.38
N ILE A 54 -9.69 -14.65 -0.66
CA ILE A 54 -8.91 -13.92 -1.66
C ILE A 54 -9.79 -12.90 -2.38
N ALA A 55 -11.00 -13.28 -2.77
CA ALA A 55 -11.95 -12.37 -3.42
C ALA A 55 -12.32 -11.18 -2.52
N ASP A 56 -12.55 -11.42 -1.24
CA ASP A 56 -12.86 -10.37 -0.26
C ASP A 56 -11.66 -9.42 -0.08
N ILE A 57 -10.45 -9.96 -0.02
CA ILE A 57 -9.22 -9.17 0.09
C ILE A 57 -9.01 -8.34 -1.18
N ASP A 58 -9.22 -8.89 -2.37
CA ASP A 58 -9.11 -8.16 -3.63
C ASP A 58 -10.09 -6.99 -3.68
N ALA A 59 -11.33 -7.19 -3.23
CA ALA A 59 -12.32 -6.13 -3.14
C ALA A 59 -11.88 -5.03 -2.17
N GLU A 60 -11.36 -5.38 -1.01
CA GLU A 60 -10.88 -4.43 -0.02
C GLU A 60 -9.66 -3.65 -0.53
N ILE A 61 -8.70 -4.32 -1.17
CA ILE A 61 -7.54 -3.66 -1.80
C ILE A 61 -8.01 -2.65 -2.84
N SER A 62 -8.96 -3.00 -3.69
CA SER A 62 -9.51 -2.11 -4.71
C SER A 62 -10.10 -0.85 -4.10
N VAL A 63 -10.89 -0.98 -3.04
CA VAL A 63 -11.50 0.16 -2.32
C VAL A 63 -10.42 1.04 -1.71
N LEU A 64 -9.43 0.46 -1.03
CA LEU A 64 -8.35 1.21 -0.38
C LEU A 64 -7.44 1.90 -1.39
N CYS A 65 -7.12 1.24 -2.50
CA CYS A 65 -6.36 1.85 -3.59
C CYS A 65 -7.10 3.03 -4.21
N GLY A 66 -8.42 2.93 -4.37
CA GLY A 66 -9.27 4.02 -4.83
C GLY A 66 -9.21 5.23 -3.91
N LYS A 67 -9.31 5.00 -2.60
CA LYS A 67 -9.18 6.07 -1.59
C LYS A 67 -7.79 6.70 -1.61
N TYR A 68 -6.74 5.88 -1.66
CA TYR A 68 -5.36 6.35 -1.72
C TYR A 68 -5.15 7.25 -2.94
N ASN A 69 -5.54 6.79 -4.11
CA ASN A 69 -5.39 7.54 -5.35
C ASN A 69 -6.20 8.84 -5.34
N ALA A 70 -7.41 8.83 -4.78
CA ALA A 70 -8.24 10.03 -4.65
C ALA A 70 -7.56 11.11 -3.79
N HIS A 71 -6.94 10.72 -2.69
CA HIS A 71 -6.21 11.65 -1.84
C HIS A 71 -4.93 12.17 -2.49
N VAL A 72 -4.21 11.30 -3.20
CA VAL A 72 -2.99 11.71 -3.95
C VAL A 72 -3.34 12.67 -5.07
N LYS A 73 -4.45 12.47 -5.76
CA LYS A 73 -4.90 13.37 -6.85
C LYS A 73 -5.24 14.78 -6.38
N ARG A 74 -5.56 14.97 -5.10
CA ARG A 74 -5.81 16.29 -4.53
C ARG A 74 -4.54 17.10 -4.31
N LEU A 75 -3.38 16.45 -4.30
CA LEU A 75 -2.11 17.13 -4.13
C LEU A 75 -1.71 17.87 -5.41
N SER A 76 -1.31 19.12 -5.25
CA SER A 76 -0.89 19.97 -6.37
C SER A 76 0.62 20.22 -6.32
N SER A 77 1.26 20.21 -7.47
CA SER A 77 2.67 20.56 -7.57
C SER A 77 2.94 22.07 -7.39
N ASP A 78 1.88 22.88 -7.37
CA ASP A 78 1.99 24.33 -7.19
C ASP A 78 2.12 24.74 -5.72
N VAL A 79 1.75 23.84 -4.79
CA VAL A 79 1.90 24.07 -3.34
C VAL A 79 3.15 23.37 -2.86
N PHE A 80 4.01 24.07 -2.14
CA PHE A 80 5.33 23.59 -1.73
C PHE A 80 5.26 22.29 -0.94
N GLU A 81 4.40 22.23 0.09
CA GLU A 81 4.25 21.04 0.93
C GLU A 81 3.69 19.88 0.14
N GLU A 82 2.70 20.12 -0.70
CA GLU A 82 2.08 19.10 -1.54
C GLU A 82 3.05 18.58 -2.58
N TYR A 83 3.86 19.43 -3.18
CA TYR A 83 4.92 19.04 -4.10
C TYR A 83 5.94 18.13 -3.44
N CYS A 84 6.42 18.50 -2.24
CA CYS A 84 7.36 17.67 -1.49
C CYS A 84 6.75 16.31 -1.11
N ILE A 85 5.49 16.28 -0.71
CA ILE A 85 4.77 15.05 -0.40
C ILE A 85 4.66 14.17 -1.64
N LEU A 86 4.34 14.75 -2.80
CA LEU A 86 4.29 14.02 -4.07
C LEU A 86 5.65 13.40 -4.42
N LEU A 87 6.74 14.14 -4.27
CA LEU A 87 8.08 13.61 -4.50
C LEU A 87 8.40 12.43 -3.59
N HIS A 88 7.94 12.48 -2.35
CA HIS A 88 8.18 11.41 -1.38
C HIS A 88 7.34 10.17 -1.65
N ILE A 89 6.03 10.32 -1.92
CA ILE A 89 5.10 9.18 -2.08
C ILE A 89 5.18 8.60 -3.48
N VAL A 90 5.09 9.43 -4.50
CA VAL A 90 5.05 8.99 -5.90
C VAL A 90 6.46 8.78 -6.44
N GLY A 91 7.37 9.71 -6.16
CA GLY A 91 8.75 9.64 -6.62
C GLY A 91 9.64 8.71 -5.83
N GLY A 92 9.19 8.24 -4.64
CA GLY A 92 9.99 7.37 -3.79
C GLY A 92 11.26 8.04 -3.24
N MET A 93 11.34 9.36 -3.25
CA MET A 93 12.51 10.10 -2.82
C MET A 93 12.62 10.18 -1.30
N THR A 94 13.84 10.10 -0.78
CA THR A 94 14.11 10.34 0.63
C THR A 94 13.94 11.83 0.95
N TRP A 95 13.68 12.17 2.21
CA TRP A 95 13.55 13.57 2.64
C TRP A 95 14.84 14.35 2.39
N ARG A 96 15.99 13.70 2.54
CA ARG A 96 17.29 14.32 2.26
C ARG A 96 17.41 14.72 0.79
N ARG A 97 17.01 13.84 -0.11
CA ARG A 97 17.04 14.12 -1.55
C ARG A 97 16.02 15.19 -1.94
N ILE A 98 14.84 15.17 -1.34
CA ILE A 98 13.81 16.21 -1.54
C ILE A 98 14.34 17.56 -1.11
N ALA A 99 14.96 17.62 0.08
CA ALA A 99 15.56 18.86 0.58
C ALA A 99 16.60 19.42 -0.40
N PHE A 100 17.46 18.56 -0.92
CA PHE A 100 18.48 18.94 -1.90
C PHE A 100 17.85 19.43 -3.21
N GLU A 101 16.84 18.75 -3.72
CA GLU A 101 16.15 19.11 -4.97
C GLU A 101 15.40 20.45 -4.87
N VAL A 102 14.78 20.72 -3.73
CA VAL A 102 13.92 21.89 -3.54
C VAL A 102 14.67 23.12 -3.07
N THR A 103 15.68 22.96 -2.21
CA THR A 103 16.44 24.07 -1.61
C THR A 103 17.89 24.11 -2.03
N GLY A 104 18.41 23.06 -2.65
CA GLY A 104 19.83 22.90 -2.94
C GLY A 104 20.69 22.56 -1.73
N ARG A 105 20.08 22.33 -0.57
CA ARG A 105 20.76 22.05 0.69
C ARG A 105 20.17 20.83 1.38
N ALA A 106 21.02 19.88 1.76
CA ALA A 106 20.59 18.69 2.49
C ALA A 106 20.31 18.96 3.97
N ASP A 107 20.83 20.06 4.52
CA ASP A 107 20.65 20.43 5.93
C ASP A 107 19.21 20.88 6.27
N THR A 108 18.39 21.18 5.25
CA THR A 108 16.97 21.54 5.43
C THR A 108 16.04 20.31 5.54
N GLU A 109 16.57 19.10 5.47
CA GLU A 109 15.81 17.85 5.50
C GLU A 109 14.81 17.79 6.65
N HIS A 110 15.26 18.06 7.86
CA HIS A 110 14.45 17.96 9.06
C HIS A 110 13.28 18.96 9.07
N SER A 111 13.56 20.21 8.66
CA SER A 111 12.55 21.25 8.56
C SER A 111 11.46 20.90 7.55
N ILE A 112 11.86 20.44 6.37
CA ILE A 112 10.94 20.06 5.30
C ILE A 112 10.11 18.85 5.72
N LYS A 113 10.75 17.84 6.29
CA LYS A 113 10.04 16.65 6.80
C LYS A 113 8.98 17.00 7.82
N LYS A 114 9.32 17.82 8.82
CA LYS A 114 8.36 18.26 9.84
C LYS A 114 7.22 19.06 9.25
N ARG A 115 7.53 19.98 8.35
CA ARG A 115 6.53 20.81 7.67
C ARG A 115 5.53 19.97 6.89
N CYS A 116 6.00 18.96 6.15
CA CYS A 116 5.14 18.06 5.39
C CYS A 116 4.33 17.13 6.30
N GLN A 117 4.89 16.68 7.42
CA GLN A 117 4.19 15.85 8.38
C GLN A 117 3.04 16.56 9.09
N ARG A 118 3.14 17.86 9.27
CA ARG A 118 2.10 18.70 9.88
C ARG A 118 1.04 19.15 8.87
N TYR A 119 1.35 19.07 7.60
CA TYR A 119 0.46 19.52 6.55
C TYR A 119 -0.74 18.59 6.39
N SER A 120 -1.91 19.16 6.18
CA SER A 120 -3.16 18.42 5.93
C SER A 120 -3.82 18.97 4.66
N TRP A 121 -4.35 18.07 3.88
CA TRP A 121 -5.07 18.43 2.66
C TRP A 121 -6.43 17.73 2.51
#